data_b65e03d22655c1dc306c3273f49d029d
#
_entry.id   b65e03d22655c1dc306c3273f49d029d
#
_cell.length_a   1.000
_cell.length_b   1.000
_cell.length_c   1.000
_cell.angle_alpha   90.00
_cell.angle_beta   90.00
_cell.angle_gamma   90.00
#
_symmetry.space_group_name_H-M   'P 1'
#
loop_
_entity.id
_entity.type
_entity.pdbx_description
1 polymer ?
#
loop_
_entity_poly.entity_id
_entity_poly.type
_entity_poly.pdbx_seq_one_letter_code
_entity_poly.pdbx_strand_id
1 'polypeptide(L)'
;MHRHNVEADLATRSVCPALEARVFPPKQGWTVVIWPGYFNAHDIATARALSSSLATLVVTTHEFEDAYWTLAVFDDGLPIVRFASQPGYFASSPSEARRSARKWSGPPGRLARKFRIPIEVVTPYLVPNASGKAFRSDDFPRDNFWVFTDLWRRLGIWYPLNVDGYRSVLRVGSDFLDRLPAEGEL
;
A
#
# COMPACT_ATOMS: atom_id res chain seq x y z
N MET A 1 17.73 -13.74 -16.94
CA MET A 1 17.84 -13.66 -15.47
C MET A 1 18.82 -12.53 -15.13
N HIS A 2 18.34 -11.28 -15.13
CA HIS A 2 19.18 -10.13 -14.81
C HIS A 2 18.94 -9.76 -13.36
N ARG A 3 19.93 -10.07 -12.51
CA ARG A 3 20.05 -9.44 -11.18
C ARG A 3 20.41 -7.98 -11.45
N HIS A 4 19.44 -7.07 -11.37
CA HIS A 4 19.76 -5.65 -11.23
C HIS A 4 20.59 -5.49 -9.97
N ASN A 5 21.74 -4.89 -10.14
CA ASN A 5 22.73 -4.70 -9.08
C ASN A 5 22.23 -3.55 -8.19
N VAL A 6 21.46 -3.90 -7.16
CA VAL A 6 20.90 -2.97 -6.17
C VAL A 6 21.99 -2.14 -5.49
N GLU A 7 23.22 -2.66 -5.42
CA GLU A 7 24.39 -1.93 -4.87
C GLU A 7 24.87 -0.79 -5.78
N ALA A 8 24.70 -0.90 -7.10
CA ALA A 8 25.07 0.18 -8.04
C ALA A 8 24.10 1.35 -7.95
N ASP A 9 22.82 1.11 -7.69
CA ASP A 9 21.81 2.14 -7.42
C ASP A 9 22.05 2.85 -6.09
N LEU A 10 22.61 2.17 -5.10
CA LEU A 10 22.95 2.76 -3.80
C LEU A 10 24.16 3.70 -3.86
N ALA A 11 25.13 3.44 -4.74
CA ALA A 11 26.32 4.29 -4.90
C ALA A 11 26.04 5.61 -5.64
N THR A 12 24.94 5.70 -6.39
CA THR A 12 24.51 6.93 -7.09
C THR A 12 23.69 7.86 -6.18
N ARG A 13 23.48 7.50 -4.91
CA ARG A 13 22.65 8.22 -3.93
C ARG A 13 23.17 9.57 -3.45
N SER A 14 24.30 10.07 -3.96
CA SER A 14 24.78 11.40 -3.56
C SER A 14 23.97 12.58 -4.13
N VAL A 15 23.00 12.33 -5.01
CA VAL A 15 22.04 13.33 -5.51
C VAL A 15 20.71 12.63 -5.81
N CYS A 16 20.03 12.09 -4.78
CA CYS A 16 18.64 11.73 -4.98
C CYS A 16 17.84 13.02 -5.16
N PRO A 17 17.21 13.27 -6.31
CA PRO A 17 16.25 14.34 -6.42
C PRO A 17 15.18 14.12 -5.34
N ALA A 18 14.76 15.22 -4.71
CA ALA A 18 13.68 15.14 -3.72
C ALA A 18 12.51 14.36 -4.32
N LEU A 19 12.07 13.31 -3.63
CA LEU A 19 10.94 12.51 -4.08
C LEU A 19 9.68 13.37 -4.04
N GLU A 20 9.00 13.46 -5.17
CA GLU A 20 7.81 14.30 -5.32
C GLU A 20 6.56 13.42 -5.34
N ALA A 21 5.76 13.50 -4.29
CA ALA A 21 4.44 12.89 -4.25
C ALA A 21 3.35 13.90 -4.62
N ARG A 22 2.36 13.46 -5.37
CA ARG A 22 1.18 14.27 -5.74
C ARG A 22 0.13 14.19 -4.65
N VAL A 23 -0.23 15.35 -4.08
CA VAL A 23 -1.25 15.45 -3.01
C VAL A 23 -2.54 16.01 -3.60
N PHE A 24 -3.60 15.23 -3.49
CA PHE A 24 -4.91 15.58 -4.04
C PHE A 24 -5.77 16.34 -3.03
N PRO A 25 -6.71 17.17 -3.50
CA PRO A 25 -7.67 17.83 -2.62
C PRO A 25 -8.43 16.82 -1.75
N PRO A 26 -8.72 17.15 -0.48
CA PRO A 26 -9.47 16.25 0.38
C PRO A 26 -10.89 16.03 -0.17
N LYS A 27 -11.32 14.77 -0.16
CA LYS A 27 -12.66 14.36 -0.56
C LYS A 27 -13.18 13.30 0.41
N GLN A 28 -14.41 13.46 0.89
CA GLN A 28 -15.05 12.53 1.84
C GLN A 28 -14.22 12.28 3.12
N GLY A 29 -13.45 13.28 3.57
CA GLY A 29 -12.57 13.17 4.74
C GLY A 29 -11.21 12.51 4.47
N TRP A 30 -10.90 12.14 3.21
CA TRP A 30 -9.63 11.54 2.82
C TRP A 30 -8.80 12.48 1.95
N THR A 31 -7.50 12.49 2.20
CA THR A 31 -6.49 13.07 1.31
C THR A 31 -5.71 11.94 0.68
N VAL A 32 -5.72 11.89 -0.66
CA VAL A 32 -4.95 10.89 -1.41
C VAL A 32 -3.58 11.46 -1.74
N VAL A 33 -2.55 10.64 -1.55
CA VAL A 33 -1.17 10.93 -1.93
C VAL A 33 -0.73 9.84 -2.89
N ILE A 34 -0.29 10.22 -4.09
CA ILE A 34 0.28 9.29 -5.08
C ILE A 34 1.79 9.50 -5.11
N TRP A 35 2.51 8.47 -4.77
CA TRP A 35 3.96 8.40 -4.82
C TRP A 35 4.44 8.07 -6.24
N PRO A 36 5.65 8.50 -6.64
CA PRO A 36 6.24 8.06 -7.89
C PRO A 36 6.53 6.56 -7.85
N GLY A 37 6.50 5.89 -9.01
CA GLY A 37 6.62 4.42 -9.09
C GLY A 37 7.90 3.83 -8.51
N TYR A 38 8.99 4.60 -8.42
CA TYR A 38 10.25 4.15 -7.81
C TYR A 38 10.29 4.29 -6.28
N PHE A 39 9.20 4.76 -5.64
CA PHE A 39 9.11 4.89 -4.18
C PHE A 39 8.75 3.57 -3.45
N ASN A 40 8.55 2.53 -4.18
CA ASN A 40 8.00 1.25 -3.75
C ASN A 40 8.62 0.63 -2.49
N ALA A 41 9.93 0.82 -2.26
CA ALA A 41 10.61 0.28 -1.08
C ALA A 41 10.28 1.03 0.24
N HIS A 42 9.61 2.17 0.18
CA HIS A 42 9.42 3.04 1.35
C HIS A 42 7.96 3.39 1.64
N ASP A 43 7.02 2.96 0.81
CA ASP A 43 5.61 3.35 0.89
C ASP A 43 4.95 2.92 2.21
N ILE A 44 5.19 1.70 2.66
CA ILE A 44 4.64 1.15 3.92
C ILE A 44 5.26 1.84 5.14
N ALA A 45 6.59 2.02 5.13
CA ALA A 45 7.31 2.71 6.20
C ALA A 45 6.87 4.17 6.30
N THR A 46 6.72 4.84 5.16
CA THR A 46 6.21 6.22 5.08
C THR A 46 4.77 6.32 5.57
N ALA A 47 3.90 5.41 5.17
CA ALA A 47 2.51 5.37 5.63
C ALA A 47 2.42 5.23 7.15
N ARG A 48 3.26 4.38 7.75
CA ARG A 48 3.36 4.26 9.21
C ARG A 48 3.84 5.54 9.87
N ALA A 49 4.92 6.16 9.34
CA ALA A 49 5.46 7.40 9.86
C ALA A 49 4.45 8.56 9.77
N LEU A 50 3.74 8.69 8.64
CA LEU A 50 2.68 9.68 8.48
C LEU A 50 1.53 9.43 9.46
N SER A 51 1.11 8.18 9.63
CA SER A 51 0.05 7.82 10.59
C SER A 51 0.41 8.23 12.01
N SER A 52 1.66 7.97 12.44
CA SER A 52 2.14 8.36 13.77
C SER A 52 2.29 9.87 13.91
N SER A 53 2.93 10.54 12.94
CA SER A 53 3.23 11.97 13.02
C SER A 53 1.98 12.85 12.99
N LEU A 54 0.93 12.39 12.29
CA LEU A 54 -0.33 13.10 12.14
C LEU A 54 -1.43 12.58 13.10
N ALA A 55 -1.12 11.57 13.92
CA ALA A 55 -2.08 10.88 14.78
C ALA A 55 -3.38 10.53 14.03
N THR A 56 -3.25 9.91 12.83
CA THR A 56 -4.37 9.68 11.92
C THR A 56 -4.35 8.29 11.29
N LEU A 57 -5.51 7.90 10.77
CA LEU A 57 -5.65 6.68 9.97
C LEU A 57 -5.00 6.88 8.59
N VAL A 58 -4.07 5.99 8.23
CA VAL A 58 -3.44 5.94 6.93
C VAL A 58 -3.68 4.58 6.29
N VAL A 59 -4.11 4.59 5.04
CA VAL A 59 -4.26 3.42 4.19
C VAL A 59 -3.25 3.54 3.06
N THR A 60 -2.43 2.53 2.85
CA THR A 60 -1.52 2.46 1.71
C THR A 60 -1.75 1.17 0.93
N THR A 61 -1.63 1.27 -0.37
CA THR A 61 -1.58 0.14 -1.29
C THR A 61 -0.34 0.26 -2.13
N HIS A 62 0.32 -0.86 -2.30
CA HIS A 62 1.48 -0.99 -3.17
C HIS A 62 1.16 -2.03 -4.24
N GLU A 63 1.57 -1.76 -5.46
CA GLU A 63 1.43 -2.68 -6.57
C GLU A 63 2.80 -3.02 -7.17
N PHE A 64 2.92 -4.19 -7.76
CA PHE A 64 4.14 -4.63 -8.41
C PHE A 64 3.81 -5.47 -9.66
N GLU A 65 4.33 -5.03 -10.82
CA GLU A 65 4.25 -5.71 -12.12
C GLU A 65 2.83 -6.14 -12.52
N ASP A 66 1.82 -5.33 -12.24
CA ASP A 66 0.40 -5.58 -12.56
C ASP A 66 -0.19 -6.88 -11.97
N ALA A 67 0.59 -7.65 -11.20
CA ALA A 67 0.22 -8.97 -10.73
C ALA A 67 0.03 -9.06 -9.22
N TYR A 68 0.73 -8.24 -8.46
CA TYR A 68 0.77 -8.29 -7.01
C TYR A 68 0.37 -6.95 -6.41
N TRP A 69 -0.49 -6.98 -5.41
CA TRP A 69 -0.82 -5.79 -4.64
C TRP A 69 -0.87 -6.07 -3.14
N THR A 70 -0.58 -5.07 -2.36
CA THR A 70 -0.67 -5.11 -0.91
C THR A 70 -1.59 -4.02 -0.39
N LEU A 71 -2.09 -4.23 0.82
CA LEU A 71 -2.79 -3.25 1.63
C LEU A 71 -2.15 -3.19 3.01
N ALA A 72 -1.79 -2.00 3.46
CA ALA A 72 -1.45 -1.78 4.86
C ALA A 72 -2.28 -0.62 5.42
N VAL A 73 -2.75 -0.79 6.64
CA VAL A 73 -3.55 0.21 7.36
C VAL A 73 -2.91 0.46 8.71
N PHE A 74 -2.65 1.72 9.00
CA PHE A 74 -2.06 2.19 10.25
C PHE A 74 -2.99 3.20 10.93
N ASP A 75 -3.03 3.18 12.24
CA ASP A 75 -3.75 4.12 13.07
C ASP A 75 -2.83 4.57 14.19
N ASP A 76 -2.49 5.86 14.22
CA ASP A 76 -1.49 6.40 15.14
C ASP A 76 -0.16 5.59 15.13
N GLY A 77 0.30 5.24 13.93
CA GLY A 77 1.51 4.43 13.72
C GLY A 77 1.38 2.94 14.04
N LEU A 78 0.24 2.50 14.59
CA LEU A 78 0.00 1.09 14.93
C LEU A 78 -0.61 0.33 13.74
N PRO A 79 -0.10 -0.85 13.39
CA PRO A 79 -0.64 -1.64 12.29
C PRO A 79 -2.00 -2.25 12.65
N ILE A 80 -3.02 -1.94 11.85
CA ILE A 80 -4.37 -2.51 11.98
C ILE A 80 -4.51 -3.74 11.08
N VAL A 81 -4.12 -3.61 9.81
CA VAL A 81 -4.23 -4.66 8.79
C VAL A 81 -3.01 -4.62 7.90
N ARG A 82 -2.56 -5.80 7.49
CA ARG A 82 -1.62 -6.01 6.38
C ARG A 82 -2.13 -7.18 5.55
N PHE A 83 -2.27 -6.95 4.28
CA PHE A 83 -2.72 -7.96 3.32
C PHE A 83 -1.84 -7.94 2.08
N ALA A 84 -1.60 -9.12 1.50
CA ALA A 84 -0.98 -9.27 0.20
C ALA A 84 -1.83 -10.21 -0.66
N SER A 85 -2.06 -9.83 -1.91
CA SER A 85 -2.82 -10.65 -2.86
C SER A 85 -2.13 -11.99 -3.14
N GLN A 86 -0.79 -11.98 -3.16
CA GLN A 86 0.05 -13.16 -3.37
C GLN A 86 1.20 -13.16 -2.35
N PRO A 87 0.98 -13.56 -1.10
CA PRO A 87 1.95 -13.38 -0.03
C PRO A 87 3.26 -14.18 -0.19
N GLY A 88 3.29 -15.14 -1.12
CA GLY A 88 4.50 -15.89 -1.49
C GLY A 88 5.24 -15.37 -2.71
N TYR A 89 4.79 -14.27 -3.33
CA TYR A 89 5.31 -13.79 -4.62
C TYR A 89 6.84 -13.61 -4.65
N PHE A 90 7.41 -13.01 -3.61
CA PHE A 90 8.86 -12.79 -3.49
C PHE A 90 9.60 -13.86 -2.68
N ALA A 91 8.91 -14.91 -2.24
CA ALA A 91 9.52 -15.91 -1.37
C ALA A 91 10.49 -16.81 -2.12
N SER A 92 11.72 -16.95 -1.62
CA SER A 92 12.74 -17.83 -2.15
C SER A 92 12.65 -19.28 -1.64
N SER A 93 11.78 -19.53 -0.64
CA SER A 93 11.56 -20.85 -0.05
C SER A 93 10.11 -21.04 0.45
N PRO A 94 9.65 -22.30 0.58
CA PRO A 94 8.33 -22.60 1.16
C PRO A 94 8.18 -22.10 2.61
N SER A 95 9.26 -22.05 3.38
CA SER A 95 9.26 -21.53 4.76
C SER A 95 9.04 -20.02 4.79
N GLU A 96 9.68 -19.31 3.89
CA GLU A 96 9.51 -17.87 3.70
C GLU A 96 8.11 -17.53 3.22
N ALA A 97 7.57 -18.26 2.23
CA ALA A 97 6.20 -18.10 1.75
C ALA A 97 5.18 -18.24 2.90
N ARG A 98 5.35 -19.27 3.77
CA ARG A 98 4.47 -19.45 4.94
C ARG A 98 4.59 -18.32 5.96
N ARG A 99 5.78 -17.76 6.16
CA ARG A 99 6.01 -16.62 7.07
C ARG A 99 5.34 -15.38 6.52
N SER A 100 5.55 -15.10 5.24
CA SER A 100 4.92 -13.99 4.53
C SER A 100 3.39 -14.10 4.57
N ALA A 101 2.82 -15.27 4.29
CA ALA A 101 1.39 -15.50 4.33
C ALA A 101 0.79 -15.21 5.73
N ARG A 102 1.50 -15.52 6.81
CA ARG A 102 1.05 -15.17 8.18
C ARG A 102 1.14 -13.67 8.47
N LYS A 103 2.24 -13.03 8.04
CA LYS A 103 2.45 -11.58 8.22
C LYS A 103 1.43 -10.76 7.45
N TRP A 104 1.03 -11.23 6.27
CA TRP A 104 0.18 -10.53 5.32
C TRP A 104 -1.21 -11.15 5.17
N SER A 105 -1.74 -11.74 6.23
CA SER A 105 -3.02 -12.47 6.19
C SER A 105 -4.26 -11.58 6.10
N GLY A 106 -4.13 -10.29 6.36
CA GLY A 106 -5.21 -9.32 6.18
C GLY A 106 -6.50 -9.62 6.96
N PRO A 107 -6.51 -9.66 8.30
CA PRO A 107 -7.71 -10.03 9.06
C PRO A 107 -8.88 -9.09 8.77
N PRO A 108 -9.94 -9.52 8.05
CA PRO A 108 -11.01 -8.62 7.58
C PRO A 108 -11.80 -7.99 8.73
N GLY A 109 -11.96 -8.69 9.86
CA GLY A 109 -12.68 -8.16 11.00
C GLY A 109 -12.05 -6.93 11.65
N ARG A 110 -10.71 -6.78 11.55
CA ARG A 110 -10.04 -5.57 12.04
C ARG A 110 -10.32 -4.37 11.12
N LEU A 111 -10.26 -4.60 9.81
CA LEU A 111 -10.55 -3.58 8.81
C LEU A 111 -12.01 -3.12 8.93
N ALA A 112 -12.95 -4.06 8.92
CA ALA A 112 -14.38 -3.80 9.03
C ALA A 112 -14.72 -2.97 10.29
N ARG A 113 -14.16 -3.33 11.44
CA ARG A 113 -14.36 -2.61 12.71
C ARG A 113 -13.80 -1.19 12.64
N LYS A 114 -12.60 -1.01 12.08
CA LYS A 114 -11.96 0.31 11.98
C LYS A 114 -12.75 1.26 11.10
N PHE A 115 -13.29 0.76 10.00
CA PHE A 115 -14.10 1.54 9.05
C PHE A 115 -15.60 1.56 9.40
N ARG A 116 -16.04 0.85 10.44
CA ARG A 116 -17.44 0.74 10.87
C ARG A 116 -18.38 0.27 9.75
N ILE A 117 -17.92 -0.72 9.00
CA ILE A 117 -18.68 -1.35 7.90
C ILE A 117 -18.88 -2.85 8.18
N PRO A 118 -19.86 -3.50 7.55
CA PRO A 118 -20.05 -4.94 7.66
C PRO A 118 -18.83 -5.72 7.18
N ILE A 119 -18.48 -6.80 7.87
CA ILE A 119 -17.31 -7.62 7.53
C ILE A 119 -17.43 -8.25 6.15
N GLU A 120 -18.64 -8.53 5.72
CA GLU A 120 -18.97 -9.11 4.41
C GLU A 120 -18.56 -8.20 3.24
N VAL A 121 -18.45 -6.90 3.49
CA VAL A 121 -18.05 -5.89 2.50
C VAL A 121 -16.55 -5.99 2.18
N VAL A 122 -15.71 -6.37 3.13
CA VAL A 122 -14.25 -6.40 2.98
C VAL A 122 -13.68 -7.81 2.81
N THR A 123 -14.31 -8.82 3.38
CA THR A 123 -13.80 -10.20 3.36
C THR A 123 -13.48 -10.70 1.96
N PRO A 124 -14.32 -10.47 0.91
CA PRO A 124 -14.04 -10.98 -0.42
C PRO A 124 -12.77 -10.41 -1.06
N TYR A 125 -12.31 -9.22 -0.64
CA TYR A 125 -11.09 -8.61 -1.16
C TYR A 125 -9.81 -9.14 -0.48
N LEU A 126 -9.92 -9.58 0.78
CA LEU A 126 -8.77 -9.99 1.60
C LEU A 126 -8.57 -11.52 1.56
N VAL A 127 -8.72 -12.11 0.39
CA VAL A 127 -8.49 -13.53 0.12
C VAL A 127 -7.26 -13.67 -0.76
N PRO A 128 -6.14 -14.22 -0.26
CA PRO A 128 -4.94 -14.42 -1.06
C PRO A 128 -5.18 -15.35 -2.25
N ASN A 129 -4.50 -15.08 -3.37
CA ASN A 129 -4.58 -15.83 -4.63
C ASN A 129 -6.00 -15.96 -5.20
N ALA A 130 -6.88 -15.05 -4.84
CA ALA A 130 -8.25 -15.05 -5.35
C ALA A 130 -8.30 -14.43 -6.75
N SER A 131 -9.13 -15.01 -7.61
CA SER A 131 -9.45 -14.49 -8.95
C SER A 131 -10.91 -14.05 -9.05
N GLY A 132 -11.25 -13.41 -10.16
CA GLY A 132 -12.60 -12.92 -10.42
C GLY A 132 -13.01 -11.75 -9.51
N LYS A 133 -14.15 -11.14 -9.75
CA LYS A 133 -14.66 -10.00 -9.01
C LYS A 133 -15.08 -10.38 -7.59
N ALA A 134 -14.80 -9.51 -6.60
CA ALA A 134 -15.31 -9.70 -5.24
C ALA A 134 -16.84 -9.51 -5.18
N PHE A 135 -17.34 -8.53 -5.94
CA PHE A 135 -18.77 -8.29 -6.12
C PHE A 135 -19.08 -8.04 -7.59
N ARG A 136 -20.32 -8.36 -8.02
CA ARG A 136 -20.74 -8.13 -9.41
C ARG A 136 -20.60 -6.68 -9.88
N SER A 137 -20.71 -5.73 -8.95
CA SER A 137 -20.61 -4.28 -9.18
C SER A 137 -19.19 -3.74 -9.20
N ASP A 138 -18.18 -4.57 -8.97
CA ASP A 138 -16.79 -4.13 -9.00
C ASP A 138 -16.32 -3.93 -10.44
N ASP A 139 -15.37 -3.04 -10.63
CA ASP A 139 -14.80 -2.75 -11.94
C ASP A 139 -13.71 -3.77 -12.28
N PHE A 140 -12.93 -4.22 -11.27
CA PHE A 140 -11.76 -5.06 -11.45
C PHE A 140 -11.90 -6.45 -10.81
N PRO A 141 -11.32 -7.51 -11.40
CA PRO A 141 -11.16 -8.81 -10.75
C PRO A 141 -10.03 -8.75 -9.71
N ARG A 142 -10.05 -9.67 -8.72
CA ARG A 142 -9.12 -9.68 -7.57
C ARG A 142 -7.68 -10.01 -7.91
N ASP A 143 -7.44 -10.63 -9.04
CA ASP A 143 -6.14 -10.89 -9.65
C ASP A 143 -5.61 -9.71 -10.48
N ASN A 144 -6.39 -8.63 -10.61
CA ASN A 144 -5.93 -7.36 -11.16
C ASN A 144 -5.57 -6.40 -10.01
N PHE A 145 -4.43 -5.73 -10.09
CA PHE A 145 -3.98 -4.83 -9.02
C PHE A 145 -4.93 -3.63 -8.79
N TRP A 146 -5.64 -3.15 -9.81
CA TRP A 146 -6.61 -2.06 -9.69
C TRP A 146 -7.81 -2.38 -8.79
N VAL A 147 -7.97 -3.65 -8.38
CA VAL A 147 -9.04 -4.04 -7.43
C VAL A 147 -8.98 -3.27 -6.11
N PHE A 148 -7.83 -2.73 -5.74
CA PHE A 148 -7.73 -1.89 -4.55
C PHE A 148 -8.64 -0.65 -4.65
N THR A 149 -8.90 -0.13 -5.85
CA THR A 149 -9.80 1.02 -6.03
C THR A 149 -11.25 0.66 -5.72
N ASP A 150 -11.67 -0.56 -6.03
CA ASP A 150 -12.98 -1.09 -5.64
C ASP A 150 -13.10 -1.24 -4.12
N LEU A 151 -12.06 -1.80 -3.48
CA LEU A 151 -11.99 -1.88 -2.02
C LEU A 151 -12.02 -0.49 -1.39
N TRP A 152 -11.19 0.45 -1.87
CA TRP A 152 -11.15 1.81 -1.36
C TRP A 152 -12.50 2.51 -1.45
N ARG A 153 -13.21 2.36 -2.58
CA ARG A 153 -14.57 2.89 -2.75
C ARG A 153 -15.52 2.38 -1.66
N ARG A 154 -15.42 1.11 -1.28
CA ARG A 154 -16.23 0.53 -0.19
C ARG A 154 -15.81 1.02 1.19
N LEU A 155 -14.56 1.42 1.36
CA LEU A 155 -14.05 2.06 2.57
C LEU A 155 -14.37 3.56 2.62
N GLY A 156 -15.03 4.11 1.60
CA GLY A 156 -15.30 5.56 1.49
C GLY A 156 -14.08 6.37 1.07
N ILE A 157 -13.04 5.71 0.54
CA ILE A 157 -11.83 6.36 0.03
C ILE A 157 -12.00 6.55 -1.48
N TRP A 158 -11.77 7.77 -1.93
CA TRP A 158 -11.81 8.09 -3.35
C TRP A 158 -10.41 8.03 -3.97
N TYR A 159 -10.26 7.31 -5.08
CA TYR A 159 -9.04 7.33 -5.88
C TYR A 159 -9.17 8.33 -7.03
N PRO A 160 -8.18 9.24 -7.25
CA PRO A 160 -8.25 10.23 -8.31
C PRO A 160 -8.02 9.58 -9.68
N LEU A 161 -9.03 9.62 -10.55
CA LEU A 161 -8.92 9.16 -11.93
C LEU A 161 -8.10 10.13 -12.79
N ASN A 162 -8.10 11.42 -12.44
CA ASN A 162 -7.28 12.43 -13.10
C ASN A 162 -6.03 12.69 -12.23
N VAL A 163 -4.92 12.09 -12.60
CA VAL A 163 -3.65 12.20 -11.88
C VAL A 163 -2.98 13.59 -11.99
N ASP A 164 -3.46 14.44 -12.87
CA ASP A 164 -2.98 15.84 -13.00
C ASP A 164 -3.80 16.82 -12.15
N GLY A 165 -4.88 16.35 -11.53
CA GLY A 165 -5.76 17.15 -10.65
C GLY A 165 -5.22 17.31 -9.21
N TYR A 166 -3.92 17.14 -8.96
CA TYR A 166 -3.33 17.32 -7.65
C TYR A 166 -3.29 18.80 -7.23
N ARG A 167 -3.41 19.04 -5.92
CA ARG A 167 -3.40 20.38 -5.33
C ARG A 167 -1.98 20.90 -5.08
N SER A 168 -1.11 19.99 -4.65
CA SER A 168 0.26 20.32 -4.26
C SER A 168 1.18 19.11 -4.43
N VAL A 169 2.47 19.38 -4.44
CA VAL A 169 3.52 18.37 -4.44
C VAL A 169 4.15 18.33 -3.06
N LEU A 170 4.22 17.13 -2.48
CA LEU A 170 4.99 16.86 -1.26
C LEU A 170 6.40 16.44 -1.66
N ARG A 171 7.39 17.21 -1.24
CA ARG A 171 8.80 16.85 -1.43
C ARG A 171 9.33 16.17 -0.18
N VAL A 172 9.88 14.98 -0.37
CA VAL A 172 10.47 14.19 0.70
C VAL A 172 11.98 14.13 0.46
N GLY A 173 12.76 14.68 1.39
CA GLY A 173 14.23 14.64 1.33
C GLY A 173 14.79 13.27 1.71
N SER A 174 16.03 12.99 1.33
CA SER A 174 16.78 11.78 1.70
C SER A 174 16.78 11.57 3.22
N ASP A 175 16.97 12.64 4.00
CA ASP A 175 17.00 12.58 5.47
C ASP A 175 15.74 11.98 6.11
N PHE A 176 14.60 12.13 5.45
CA PHE A 176 13.36 11.49 5.91
C PHE A 176 13.40 9.99 5.64
N LEU A 177 13.84 9.61 4.44
CA LEU A 177 13.91 8.20 4.03
C LEU A 177 14.92 7.42 4.86
N ASP A 178 16.06 8.03 5.19
CA ASP A 178 17.12 7.42 6.00
C ASP A 178 16.67 7.14 7.44
N ARG A 179 15.63 7.85 7.91
CA ARG A 179 15.04 7.66 9.25
C ARG A 179 13.91 6.64 9.28
N LEU A 180 13.45 6.18 8.13
CA LEU A 180 12.41 5.15 8.08
C LEU A 180 12.97 3.80 8.51
N PRO A 181 12.22 3.01 9.31
CA PRO A 181 12.65 1.66 9.65
C PRO A 181 12.72 0.81 8.38
N ALA A 182 13.70 -0.11 8.34
CA ALA A 182 13.79 -1.07 7.25
C ALA A 182 12.49 -1.91 7.17
N GLU A 183 12.07 -2.30 5.97
CA GLU A 183 10.83 -3.07 5.77
C GLU A 183 10.77 -4.37 6.59
N GLY A 184 11.93 -4.97 6.90
CA GLY A 184 12.03 -6.16 7.76
C GLY A 184 11.60 -5.94 9.20
N GLU A 185 11.64 -4.70 9.69
CA GLU A 185 11.30 -4.28 11.05
C GLU A 185 9.83 -3.86 11.19
N LEU A 186 9.12 -3.80 10.09
CA LEU A 186 7.70 -3.47 10.00
C LEU A 186 6.87 -4.76 10.06
#